data_ea70acfccc09efd192a4d4f86d979f60
#
_entry.id   ea70acfccc09efd192a4d4f86d979f60
#
_cell.length_a   1.000
_cell.length_b   1.000
_cell.length_c   1.000
_cell.angle_alpha   90.00
_cell.angle_beta   90.00
_cell.angle_gamma   90.00
#
_symmetry.space_group_name_H-M   'P 1'
#
loop_
_entity.id
_entity.type
_entity.pdbx_description
1 polymer ?
#
loop_
_entity_poly.entity_id
_entity_poly.type
_entity_poly.pdbx_seq_one_letter_code
_entity_poly.pdbx_strand_id
1 'polypeptide(L)'
;EINQLKQGIQSLAKDTSLNEQKLLDGSMADMGIATNPNGGGMKIQMENSTLEALGIADLDVTSDKFDLKAIDKALDMVSSRRSSIGAATNRLEHTYNYNTRASLEQLGARSRLEDLDFPKAISEKQQKEVLGQYRMMMLRQQMNQKSMITGMFF
;
A
#
# COMPACT_ATOMS: atom_id res chain seq x y z
N GLU A 1 -16.72 -26.07 33.90
CA GLU A 1 -15.50 -25.54 33.24
C GLU A 1 -15.62 -25.60 31.73
N ILE A 2 -15.89 -26.77 31.13
CA ILE A 2 -16.01 -26.94 29.65
C ILE A 2 -17.10 -26.06 29.05
N ASN A 3 -18.26 -25.92 29.68
CA ASN A 3 -19.29 -25.00 29.19
C ASN A 3 -18.85 -23.53 29.18
N GLN A 4 -18.03 -23.12 30.14
CA GLN A 4 -17.46 -21.77 30.15
C GLN A 4 -16.44 -21.59 29.03
N LEU A 5 -15.59 -22.60 28.75
CA LEU A 5 -14.68 -22.58 27.61
C LEU A 5 -15.44 -22.53 26.28
N LYS A 6 -16.48 -23.30 26.11
CA LYS A 6 -17.38 -23.24 24.94
C LYS A 6 -17.98 -21.86 24.76
N GLN A 7 -18.52 -21.26 25.84
CA GLN A 7 -19.00 -19.88 25.79
C GLN A 7 -17.91 -18.87 25.39
N GLY A 8 -16.70 -19.03 25.93
CA GLY A 8 -15.54 -18.22 25.55
C GLY A 8 -15.20 -18.31 24.07
N ILE A 9 -15.15 -19.52 23.51
CA ILE A 9 -14.92 -19.74 22.08
C ILE A 9 -16.03 -19.11 21.24
N GLN A 10 -17.29 -19.28 21.64
CA GLN A 10 -18.43 -18.70 20.93
C GLN A 10 -18.42 -17.17 20.96
N SER A 11 -18.08 -16.57 22.10
CA SER A 11 -17.94 -15.12 22.21
C SER A 11 -16.80 -14.62 21.31
N LEU A 12 -15.63 -15.26 21.33
CA LEU A 12 -14.53 -14.91 20.44
C LEU A 12 -14.93 -14.98 18.97
N ALA A 13 -15.64 -16.02 18.56
CA ALA A 13 -16.10 -16.18 17.19
C ALA A 13 -17.11 -15.10 16.78
N LYS A 14 -18.01 -14.69 17.69
CA LYS A 14 -19.05 -13.68 17.43
C LYS A 14 -18.55 -12.24 17.59
N ASP A 15 -17.61 -12.00 18.50
CA ASP A 15 -17.20 -10.63 18.86
C ASP A 15 -15.99 -10.15 18.04
N THR A 16 -15.24 -11.08 17.44
CA THR A 16 -14.13 -10.72 16.57
C THR A 16 -14.64 -10.02 15.31
N SER A 17 -14.42 -8.73 15.24
CA SER A 17 -14.84 -7.90 14.12
C SER A 17 -13.77 -6.89 13.72
N LEU A 18 -13.76 -6.53 12.46
CA LEU A 18 -12.95 -5.47 11.89
C LEU A 18 -13.85 -4.55 11.09
N ASN A 19 -13.87 -3.26 11.45
CA ASN A 19 -14.69 -2.26 10.77
C ASN A 19 -16.18 -2.68 10.69
N GLU A 20 -16.74 -3.12 11.83
CA GLU A 20 -18.12 -3.62 11.99
C GLU A 20 -18.44 -4.95 11.27
N GLN A 21 -17.48 -5.49 10.52
CA GLN A 21 -17.62 -6.78 9.82
C GLN A 21 -17.14 -7.91 10.73
N LYS A 22 -17.99 -8.91 10.93
CA LYS A 22 -17.64 -10.12 11.68
C LYS A 22 -16.73 -11.01 10.83
N LEU A 23 -15.64 -11.51 11.42
CA LEU A 23 -14.63 -12.25 10.69
C LEU A 23 -14.72 -13.76 10.87
N LEU A 24 -15.26 -14.23 12.01
CA LEU A 24 -15.20 -15.63 12.41
C LEU A 24 -16.57 -16.31 12.58
N ASP A 25 -17.64 -15.59 12.37
CA ASP A 25 -19.01 -16.10 12.52
C ASP A 25 -19.60 -16.73 11.24
N GLY A 26 -18.83 -16.66 10.13
CA GLY A 26 -19.22 -17.18 8.84
C GLY A 26 -20.08 -16.22 8.00
N SER A 27 -20.34 -15.01 8.46
CA SER A 27 -21.06 -13.99 7.69
C SER A 27 -20.24 -13.48 6.51
N MET A 28 -18.91 -13.54 6.63
CA MET A 28 -17.96 -13.16 5.57
C MET A 28 -17.18 -14.39 5.11
N ALA A 29 -17.33 -14.76 3.85
CA ALA A 29 -16.58 -15.87 3.28
C ALA A 29 -15.16 -15.45 2.87
N ASP A 30 -15.02 -14.28 2.27
CA ASP A 30 -13.76 -13.77 1.74
C ASP A 30 -13.55 -12.30 2.12
N MET A 31 -12.38 -11.98 2.65
CA MET A 31 -11.95 -10.60 2.84
C MET A 31 -11.02 -10.19 1.69
N GLY A 32 -11.45 -9.20 0.91
CA GLY A 32 -10.66 -8.61 -0.17
C GLY A 32 -9.76 -7.49 0.34
N ILE A 33 -8.46 -7.60 0.14
CA ILE A 33 -7.49 -6.54 0.45
C ILE A 33 -6.93 -6.02 -0.87
N ALA A 34 -7.17 -4.75 -1.18
CA ALA A 34 -6.60 -4.11 -2.36
C ALA A 34 -5.08 -3.99 -2.19
N THR A 35 -4.33 -4.65 -3.07
CA THR A 35 -2.87 -4.63 -3.07
C THR A 35 -2.28 -3.89 -4.26
N ASN A 36 -3.12 -3.52 -5.24
CA ASN A 36 -2.72 -2.82 -6.46
C ASN A 36 -3.51 -1.52 -6.62
N PRO A 37 -2.90 -0.48 -7.24
CA PRO A 37 -3.58 0.80 -7.50
C PRO A 37 -4.84 0.66 -8.36
N ASN A 38 -4.92 -0.37 -9.20
CA ASN A 38 -6.04 -0.63 -10.10
C ASN A 38 -7.18 -1.43 -9.46
N GLY A 39 -7.20 -1.58 -8.13
CA GLY A 39 -8.24 -2.32 -7.41
C GLY A 39 -8.06 -3.84 -7.41
N GLY A 40 -7.03 -4.38 -8.05
CA GLY A 40 -6.66 -5.80 -7.92
C GLY A 40 -6.13 -6.08 -6.52
N GLY A 41 -6.51 -7.22 -5.93
CA GLY A 41 -6.15 -7.50 -4.57
C GLY A 41 -6.02 -8.98 -4.25
N MET A 42 -5.63 -9.24 -3.02
CA MET A 42 -5.60 -10.58 -2.45
C MET A 42 -6.89 -10.84 -1.69
N LYS A 43 -7.47 -12.02 -1.91
CA LYS A 43 -8.58 -12.53 -1.11
C LYS A 43 -8.04 -13.43 -0.01
N ILE A 44 -8.52 -13.19 1.21
CA ILE A 44 -8.24 -14.02 2.37
C ILE A 44 -9.55 -14.72 2.72
N GLN A 45 -9.54 -16.04 2.70
CA GLN A 45 -10.71 -16.83 3.10
C GLN A 45 -10.90 -16.73 4.60
N MET A 46 -12.10 -16.31 5.01
CA MET A 46 -12.53 -16.25 6.40
C MET A 46 -13.48 -17.43 6.65
N GLU A 47 -13.03 -18.38 7.47
CA GLU A 47 -13.80 -19.55 7.78
C GLU A 47 -14.56 -19.39 9.07
N ASN A 48 -15.79 -19.92 9.11
CA ASN A 48 -16.62 -19.93 10.29
C ASN A 48 -15.98 -20.72 11.43
N SER A 49 -15.70 -20.08 12.56
CA SER A 49 -15.04 -20.65 13.74
C SER A 49 -16.00 -20.76 14.95
N THR A 50 -17.30 -20.74 14.71
CA THR A 50 -18.30 -21.01 15.75
C THR A 50 -18.22 -22.46 16.24
N LEU A 51 -18.77 -22.75 17.42
CA LEU A 51 -18.82 -24.10 17.99
C LEU A 51 -19.47 -25.11 17.05
N GLU A 52 -20.51 -24.67 16.35
CA GLU A 52 -21.24 -25.50 15.37
C GLU A 52 -20.35 -25.86 14.19
N ALA A 53 -19.63 -24.89 13.62
CA ALA A 53 -18.74 -25.09 12.49
C ALA A 53 -17.52 -25.95 12.87
N LEU A 54 -17.06 -25.86 14.10
CA LEU A 54 -15.99 -26.69 14.64
C LEU A 54 -16.47 -28.10 15.02
N GLY A 55 -17.79 -28.33 15.08
CA GLY A 55 -18.36 -29.63 15.43
C GLY A 55 -18.23 -30.00 16.91
N ILE A 56 -18.07 -28.98 17.78
CA ILE A 56 -17.91 -29.15 19.24
C ILE A 56 -19.08 -28.55 20.03
N ALA A 57 -20.17 -28.15 19.36
CA ALA A 57 -21.32 -27.53 20.00
C ALA A 57 -21.97 -28.51 21.02
N ASP A 58 -22.17 -29.76 20.62
CA ASP A 58 -22.82 -30.78 21.42
C ASP A 58 -21.86 -31.62 22.29
N LEU A 59 -20.61 -31.17 22.41
CA LEU A 59 -19.59 -31.87 23.18
C LEU A 59 -19.97 -31.87 24.66
N ASP A 60 -20.21 -33.04 25.23
CA ASP A 60 -20.48 -33.25 26.64
C ASP A 60 -19.60 -34.40 27.17
N VAL A 61 -18.69 -34.04 28.09
CA VAL A 61 -17.73 -34.98 28.69
C VAL A 61 -18.36 -35.93 29.72
N THR A 62 -19.60 -35.64 30.16
CA THR A 62 -20.33 -36.45 31.11
C THR A 62 -21.16 -37.54 30.41
N SER A 63 -21.25 -37.45 29.07
CA SER A 63 -22.00 -38.38 28.25
C SER A 63 -21.15 -39.62 27.90
N ASP A 64 -21.74 -40.80 27.92
CA ASP A 64 -21.14 -42.06 27.46
C ASP A 64 -20.76 -42.00 25.96
N LYS A 65 -21.21 -41.00 25.22
CA LYS A 65 -20.92 -40.76 23.80
C LYS A 65 -19.85 -39.70 23.58
N PHE A 66 -19.04 -39.40 24.57
CA PHE A 66 -17.93 -38.43 24.42
C PHE A 66 -16.91 -38.96 23.38
N ASP A 67 -16.71 -38.16 22.33
CA ASP A 67 -15.77 -38.50 21.25
C ASP A 67 -14.61 -37.50 21.20
N LEU A 68 -13.44 -37.97 21.61
CA LEU A 68 -12.18 -37.19 21.52
C LEU A 68 -11.83 -36.82 20.08
N LYS A 69 -12.25 -37.59 19.10
CA LYS A 69 -11.96 -37.31 17.67
C LYS A 69 -12.63 -36.01 17.22
N ALA A 70 -13.74 -35.60 17.84
CA ALA A 70 -14.35 -34.28 17.54
C ALA A 70 -13.45 -33.12 17.95
N ILE A 71 -12.75 -33.25 19.08
CA ILE A 71 -11.80 -32.26 19.57
C ILE A 71 -10.56 -32.23 18.65
N ASP A 72 -10.00 -33.40 18.33
CA ASP A 72 -8.83 -33.49 17.45
C ASP A 72 -9.14 -32.84 16.08
N LYS A 73 -10.31 -33.14 15.53
CA LYS A 73 -10.76 -32.54 14.27
C LYS A 73 -10.91 -31.02 14.37
N ALA A 74 -11.46 -30.52 15.46
CA ALA A 74 -11.57 -29.06 15.68
C ALA A 74 -10.20 -28.41 15.79
N LEU A 75 -9.24 -29.05 16.50
CA LEU A 75 -7.86 -28.56 16.59
C LEU A 75 -7.15 -28.53 15.23
N ASP A 76 -7.33 -29.58 14.42
CA ASP A 76 -6.79 -29.64 13.07
C ASP A 76 -7.37 -28.53 12.18
N MET A 77 -8.67 -28.29 12.27
CA MET A 77 -9.32 -27.18 11.56
C MET A 77 -8.75 -25.82 11.97
N VAL A 78 -8.64 -25.54 13.26
CA VAL A 78 -8.08 -24.29 13.77
C VAL A 78 -6.61 -24.14 13.36
N SER A 79 -5.82 -25.22 13.43
CA SER A 79 -4.42 -25.22 13.03
C SER A 79 -4.26 -24.94 11.53
N SER A 80 -5.08 -25.55 10.69
CA SER A 80 -5.12 -25.31 9.24
C SER A 80 -5.46 -23.84 8.93
N ARG A 81 -6.48 -23.29 9.58
CA ARG A 81 -6.88 -21.89 9.44
C ARG A 81 -5.77 -20.93 9.84
N ARG A 82 -5.12 -21.19 10.98
CA ARG A 82 -3.98 -20.37 11.43
C ARG A 82 -2.83 -20.43 10.41
N SER A 83 -2.56 -21.59 9.83
CA SER A 83 -1.55 -21.74 8.78
C SER A 83 -1.90 -20.92 7.54
N SER A 84 -3.16 -20.98 7.09
CA SER A 84 -3.64 -20.21 5.94
C SER A 84 -3.54 -18.70 6.17
N ILE A 85 -3.92 -18.22 7.37
CA ILE A 85 -3.80 -16.82 7.74
C ILE A 85 -2.33 -16.42 7.84
N GLY A 86 -1.46 -17.26 8.40
CA GLY A 86 -0.02 -17.02 8.45
C GLY A 86 0.60 -16.88 7.05
N ALA A 87 0.23 -17.77 6.13
CA ALA A 87 0.66 -17.66 4.73
C ALA A 87 0.14 -16.36 4.06
N ALA A 88 -1.11 -15.99 4.32
CA ALA A 88 -1.67 -14.72 3.83
C ALA A 88 -0.94 -13.49 4.39
N THR A 89 -0.61 -13.50 5.67
CA THR A 89 0.18 -12.43 6.32
C THR A 89 1.54 -12.28 5.66
N ASN A 90 2.29 -13.36 5.48
CA ASN A 90 3.58 -13.31 4.79
C ASN A 90 3.47 -12.75 3.36
N ARG A 91 2.43 -13.17 2.62
CA ARG A 91 2.19 -12.63 1.27
C ARG A 91 1.86 -11.15 1.29
N LEU A 92 1.10 -10.66 2.27
CA LEU A 92 0.81 -9.25 2.45
C LEU A 92 2.06 -8.44 2.77
N GLU A 93 2.91 -8.94 3.66
CA GLU A 93 4.20 -8.30 4.00
C GLU A 93 5.11 -8.18 2.78
N HIS A 94 5.23 -9.25 1.99
CA HIS A 94 6.00 -9.20 0.74
C HIS A 94 5.41 -8.19 -0.25
N THR A 95 4.09 -8.16 -0.40
CA THR A 95 3.41 -7.21 -1.29
C THR A 95 3.58 -5.78 -0.81
N TYR A 96 3.45 -5.53 0.48
CA TYR A 96 3.69 -4.22 1.09
C TYR A 96 5.12 -3.72 0.82
N ASN A 97 6.10 -4.57 1.08
CA ASN A 97 7.51 -4.24 0.84
C ASN A 97 7.79 -3.98 -0.65
N TYR A 98 7.21 -4.78 -1.54
CA TYR A 98 7.30 -4.56 -2.99
C TYR A 98 6.69 -3.23 -3.40
N ASN A 99 5.46 -2.95 -2.97
CA ASN A 99 4.76 -1.71 -3.31
C ASN A 99 5.47 -0.47 -2.77
N THR A 100 6.04 -0.55 -1.58
CA THR A 100 6.83 0.54 -0.99
C THR A 100 8.07 0.85 -1.83
N ARG A 101 8.81 -0.19 -2.27
CA ARG A 101 9.98 -0.01 -3.14
C ARG A 101 9.58 0.52 -4.51
N ALA A 102 8.55 -0.03 -5.12
CA ALA A 102 8.04 0.43 -6.42
C ALA A 102 7.60 1.90 -6.37
N SER A 103 6.94 2.31 -5.27
CA SER A 103 6.56 3.72 -5.06
C SER A 103 7.78 4.65 -4.97
N LEU A 104 8.82 4.25 -4.23
CA LEU A 104 10.06 5.02 -4.14
C LEU A 104 10.79 5.12 -5.49
N GLU A 105 10.84 4.02 -6.24
CA GLU A 105 11.43 4.01 -7.58
C GLU A 105 10.66 4.90 -8.56
N GLN A 106 9.32 4.86 -8.52
CA GLN A 106 8.48 5.74 -9.33
C GLN A 106 8.68 7.22 -8.98
N LEU A 107 8.73 7.55 -7.69
CA LEU A 107 9.03 8.92 -7.23
C LEU A 107 10.42 9.37 -7.71
N GLY A 108 11.43 8.51 -7.60
CA GLY A 108 12.77 8.78 -8.10
C GLY A 108 12.82 8.94 -9.62
N ALA A 109 12.08 8.13 -10.37
CA ALA A 109 11.98 8.26 -11.83
C ALA A 109 11.24 9.55 -12.22
N ARG A 110 10.17 9.87 -11.53
CA ARG A 110 9.42 11.12 -11.73
C ARG A 110 10.28 12.35 -11.45
N SER A 111 11.03 12.36 -10.33
CA SER A 111 11.96 13.43 -9.98
C SER A 111 12.99 13.65 -11.11
N ARG A 112 13.57 12.58 -11.66
CA ARG A 112 14.53 12.69 -12.77
C ARG A 112 13.93 13.27 -14.06
N LEU A 113 12.64 13.09 -14.29
CA LEU A 113 11.95 13.59 -15.49
C LEU A 113 11.41 15.00 -15.31
N GLU A 114 10.91 15.30 -14.12
CA GLU A 114 10.21 16.56 -13.81
C GLU A 114 11.13 17.61 -13.19
N ASP A 115 12.16 17.19 -12.44
CA ASP A 115 13.06 18.12 -11.80
C ASP A 115 13.93 18.82 -12.83
N LEU A 116 13.93 20.16 -12.76
CA LEU A 116 14.76 20.98 -13.61
C LEU A 116 16.24 20.72 -13.28
N ASP A 117 17.06 20.49 -14.30
CA ASP A 117 18.52 20.50 -14.15
C ASP A 117 18.97 21.95 -13.83
N PHE A 118 18.92 22.31 -12.57
CA PHE A 118 19.25 23.66 -12.08
C PHE A 118 20.62 24.16 -12.58
N PRO A 119 21.71 23.39 -12.53
CA PRO A 119 23.00 23.85 -13.06
C PRO A 119 22.94 24.22 -14.54
N LYS A 120 22.24 23.43 -15.36
CA LYS A 120 22.06 23.70 -16.78
C LYS A 120 21.19 24.94 -17.02
N ALA A 121 20.07 25.04 -16.33
CA ALA A 121 19.16 26.17 -16.45
C ALA A 121 19.82 27.50 -16.03
N ILE A 122 20.63 27.49 -14.96
CA ILE A 122 21.40 28.66 -14.53
C ILE A 122 22.46 29.03 -15.59
N SER A 123 23.18 28.06 -16.13
CA SER A 123 24.17 28.28 -17.19
C SER A 123 23.54 28.89 -18.43
N GLU A 124 22.42 28.35 -18.90
CA GLU A 124 21.68 28.90 -20.04
C GLU A 124 21.16 30.31 -19.78
N LYS A 125 20.66 30.57 -18.56
CA LYS A 125 20.24 31.93 -18.15
C LYS A 125 21.40 32.91 -18.20
N GLN A 126 22.56 32.57 -17.61
CA GLN A 126 23.75 33.41 -17.63
C GLN A 126 24.25 33.69 -19.05
N GLN A 127 24.27 32.67 -19.92
CA GLN A 127 24.63 32.87 -21.33
C GLN A 127 23.69 33.84 -22.04
N LYS A 128 22.38 33.74 -21.80
CA LYS A 128 21.39 34.66 -22.39
C LYS A 128 21.55 36.08 -21.85
N GLU A 129 21.86 36.25 -20.58
CA GLU A 129 22.12 37.56 -19.97
C GLU A 129 23.38 38.23 -20.56
N VAL A 130 24.47 37.50 -20.68
CA VAL A 130 25.73 37.98 -21.32
C VAL A 130 25.49 38.36 -22.76
N LEU A 131 24.81 37.53 -23.55
CA LEU A 131 24.44 37.81 -24.92
C LEU A 131 23.54 39.08 -25.02
N GLY A 132 22.63 39.26 -24.10
CA GLY A 132 21.78 40.45 -23.98
C GLY A 132 22.60 41.71 -23.75
N GLN A 133 23.53 41.67 -22.81
CA GLN A 133 24.44 42.79 -22.52
C GLN A 133 25.32 43.11 -23.73
N TYR A 134 25.86 42.11 -24.38
CA TYR A 134 26.66 42.28 -25.60
C TYR A 134 25.87 42.93 -26.73
N ARG A 135 24.65 42.49 -26.99
CA ARG A 135 23.74 43.13 -27.97
C ARG A 135 23.45 44.59 -27.65
N MET A 136 23.21 44.91 -26.39
CA MET A 136 22.98 46.30 -25.96
C MET A 136 24.23 47.18 -26.17
N MET A 137 25.42 46.62 -25.87
CA MET A 137 26.70 47.35 -26.10
C MET A 137 26.93 47.61 -27.58
N MET A 138 26.68 46.60 -28.43
CA MET A 138 26.81 46.73 -29.89
C MET A 138 25.82 47.78 -30.47
N LEU A 139 24.59 47.78 -29.98
CA LEU A 139 23.57 48.78 -30.36
C LEU A 139 24.00 50.20 -29.98
N ARG A 140 24.54 50.39 -28.79
CA ARG A 140 25.08 51.70 -28.35
C ARG A 140 26.23 52.14 -29.24
N GLN A 141 27.14 51.24 -29.58
CA GLN A 141 28.27 51.52 -30.46
C GLN A 141 27.80 51.92 -31.86
N GLN A 142 26.81 51.19 -32.42
CA GLN A 142 26.20 51.54 -33.71
C GLN A 142 25.51 52.93 -33.67
N MET A 143 24.77 53.22 -32.60
CA MET A 143 24.12 54.51 -32.44
C MET A 143 25.15 55.66 -32.35
N ASN A 144 26.23 55.44 -31.58
CA ASN A 144 27.32 56.47 -31.48
C ASN A 144 28.01 56.67 -32.81
N GLN A 145 28.27 55.61 -33.60
CA GLN A 145 28.83 55.72 -34.94
C GLN A 145 27.90 56.52 -35.89
N LYS A 146 26.59 56.19 -35.87
CA LYS A 146 25.60 56.92 -36.65
C LYS A 146 25.53 58.37 -36.24
N SER A 147 25.54 58.73 -34.95
CA SER A 147 25.52 60.12 -34.49
C SER A 147 26.77 60.90 -34.88
N MET A 148 27.95 60.24 -34.87
CA MET A 148 29.20 60.85 -35.37
C MET A 148 29.15 61.13 -36.90
N ILE A 149 28.64 60.20 -37.66
CA ILE A 149 28.47 60.39 -39.10
C ILE A 149 27.50 61.54 -39.39
N THR A 150 26.36 61.55 -38.71
CA THR A 150 25.37 62.64 -38.87
C THR A 150 25.94 63.99 -38.46
N GLY A 151 26.78 64.08 -37.40
CA GLY A 151 27.45 65.32 -36.98
C GLY A 151 28.62 65.76 -37.89
N MET A 152 29.07 64.91 -38.79
CA MET A 152 30.09 65.32 -39.81
C MET A 152 29.47 65.89 -41.09
N PHE A 153 28.16 65.73 -41.27
CA PHE A 153 27.42 66.26 -42.45
C PHE A 153 26.61 67.51 -42.19
N PHE A 154 26.59 67.98 -40.95
CA PHE A 154 25.98 69.21 -40.53
C PHE A 154 27.00 70.08 -39.76
#